data_047c70d3afc9061011b9754bc92176d8
#
_entry.id   047c70d3afc9061011b9754bc92176d8
#
_cell.length_a   1.000
_cell.length_b   1.000
_cell.length_c   1.000
_cell.angle_alpha   90.00
_cell.angle_beta   90.00
_cell.angle_gamma   90.00
#
_symmetry.space_group_name_H-M   'P 1'
#
loop_
_entity.id
_entity.type
_entity.pdbx_description
1 polymer ?
#
loop_
_entity_poly.entity_id
_entity_poly.type
_entity_poly.pdbx_seq_one_letter_code
_entity_poly.pdbx_strand_id
1 'polypeptide(L)'
;MSKPGLDAEVKPKILFYDIETKPLLAYIWRLGEQVVNHKQLAKWGYRYDIICISYAWNDGTPAKVIHWGYEEQDSRRVIQEFDKIIKQADITIGKNSDRFDVKHINSQRLLHNLPPLPDWMDYTDDLERQIRKYFAFPSYSLDYISKELGLGGKVKMEFQDWIDIVEKLNKKSFIKMCDYNKKDVEDTRALWNKIQPHIKPKFSMATFYGDFRCIHCASKDLKKDGVRFKGKTKYQTFFCKAHGGYAGRVAIPSETKRTIG
;
A
#
# COMPACT_ATOMS: atom_id res chain seq x y z
N MET A 1 -15.12 -32.20 -14.64
CA MET A 1 -14.11 -31.11 -14.77
C MET A 1 -13.16 -31.22 -13.59
N SER A 2 -11.95 -31.70 -13.81
CA SER A 2 -10.90 -31.83 -12.82
C SER A 2 -10.41 -30.44 -12.41
N LYS A 3 -10.33 -30.15 -11.08
CA LYS A 3 -9.72 -28.93 -10.55
C LYS A 3 -8.27 -28.86 -11.05
N PRO A 4 -7.78 -27.69 -11.50
CA PRO A 4 -6.36 -27.54 -11.83
C PRO A 4 -5.53 -27.86 -10.61
N GLY A 5 -4.44 -28.61 -10.80
CA GLY A 5 -3.55 -29.08 -9.75
C GLY A 5 -2.93 -27.91 -8.97
N LEU A 6 -3.07 -27.98 -7.65
CA LEU A 6 -2.57 -27.04 -6.64
C LEU A 6 -1.08 -27.30 -6.29
N ASP A 7 -0.24 -27.60 -7.27
CA ASP A 7 1.13 -28.10 -7.00
C ASP A 7 2.26 -27.07 -7.17
N ALA A 8 1.97 -25.81 -7.45
CA ALA A 8 2.95 -24.74 -7.33
C ALA A 8 2.58 -23.82 -6.15
N GLU A 9 3.45 -23.68 -5.16
CA GLU A 9 3.32 -22.70 -4.08
C GLU A 9 3.35 -21.28 -4.65
N VAL A 10 2.19 -20.79 -5.12
CA VAL A 10 2.06 -19.43 -5.63
C VAL A 10 2.02 -18.48 -4.44
N LYS A 11 3.15 -17.83 -4.14
CA LYS A 11 3.17 -16.75 -3.15
C LYS A 11 2.36 -15.57 -3.67
N PRO A 12 1.48 -14.95 -2.83
CA PRO A 12 0.74 -13.79 -3.26
C PRO A 12 1.68 -12.65 -3.64
N LYS A 13 1.36 -11.99 -4.75
CA LYS A 13 2.07 -10.82 -5.23
C LYS A 13 1.54 -9.58 -4.51
N ILE A 14 2.34 -9.01 -3.62
CA ILE A 14 2.01 -7.78 -2.92
C ILE A 14 2.72 -6.63 -3.62
N LEU A 15 1.93 -5.64 -4.04
CA LEU A 15 2.41 -4.42 -4.66
C LEU A 15 2.39 -3.29 -3.63
N PHE A 16 3.54 -2.70 -3.35
CA PHE A 16 3.67 -1.43 -2.64
C PHE A 16 3.74 -0.31 -3.66
N TYR A 17 3.02 0.80 -3.45
CA TYR A 17 3.03 1.92 -4.38
C TYR A 17 2.77 3.25 -3.67
N ASP A 18 3.17 4.32 -4.33
CA ASP A 18 2.99 5.70 -3.90
C ASP A 18 2.99 6.62 -5.12
N ILE A 19 2.25 7.74 -5.06
CA ILE A 19 2.14 8.68 -6.17
C ILE A 19 2.63 10.07 -5.81
N GLU A 20 3.15 10.80 -6.81
CA GLU A 20 3.37 12.24 -6.72
C GLU A 20 2.49 12.98 -7.70
N THR A 21 1.85 14.04 -7.21
CA THR A 21 0.97 14.89 -8.01
C THR A 21 1.54 16.28 -8.18
N LYS A 22 1.18 16.96 -9.26
CA LYS A 22 1.55 18.36 -9.40
C LYS A 22 0.74 19.23 -8.42
N PRO A 23 1.36 20.29 -7.85
CA PRO A 23 0.64 21.27 -7.06
C PRO A 23 -0.32 22.09 -7.92
N LEU A 24 -1.37 22.61 -7.31
CA LEU A 24 -2.22 23.61 -7.92
C LEU A 24 -1.61 25.01 -7.77
N LEU A 25 -1.73 25.83 -8.79
CA LEU A 25 -1.36 27.25 -8.75
C LEU A 25 -2.62 28.11 -8.58
N ALA A 26 -2.61 28.99 -7.58
CA ALA A 26 -3.74 29.84 -7.28
C ALA A 26 -3.32 31.29 -6.98
N TYR A 27 -4.20 32.26 -7.33
CA TYR A 27 -4.09 33.63 -6.90
C TYR A 27 -4.72 33.82 -5.52
N ILE A 28 -3.97 34.43 -4.61
CA ILE A 28 -4.41 34.70 -3.24
C ILE A 28 -4.23 36.17 -2.91
N TRP A 29 -5.11 36.71 -2.07
CA TRP A 29 -5.06 38.11 -1.66
C TRP A 29 -4.18 38.39 -0.46
N ARG A 30 -3.93 37.37 0.38
CA ARG A 30 -3.14 37.50 1.61
C ARG A 30 -2.39 36.21 1.93
N LEU A 31 -1.30 36.33 2.68
CA LEU A 31 -0.55 35.19 3.21
C LEU A 31 -1.26 34.57 4.43
N GLY A 32 -0.86 33.36 4.78
CA GLY A 32 -1.38 32.57 5.91
C GLY A 32 -2.27 31.41 5.43
N GLU A 33 -2.76 30.64 6.39
CA GLU A 33 -3.69 29.54 6.09
C GLU A 33 -5.00 30.06 5.53
N GLN A 34 -5.41 29.55 4.39
CA GLN A 34 -6.67 29.91 3.77
C GLN A 34 -7.21 28.78 2.89
N VAL A 35 -8.52 28.70 2.77
CA VAL A 35 -9.18 27.81 1.82
C VAL A 35 -9.17 28.45 0.44
N VAL A 36 -8.54 27.79 -0.52
CA VAL A 36 -8.50 28.25 -1.91
C VAL A 36 -9.73 27.72 -2.65
N ASN A 37 -10.52 28.63 -3.23
CA ASN A 37 -11.65 28.29 -4.07
C ASN A 37 -11.17 27.95 -5.49
N HIS A 38 -11.87 27.05 -6.21
CA HIS A 38 -11.52 26.71 -7.60
C HIS A 38 -11.48 27.90 -8.55
N LYS A 39 -12.24 28.98 -8.28
CA LYS A 39 -12.21 30.23 -9.05
C LYS A 39 -10.91 31.03 -8.90
N GLN A 40 -10.11 30.73 -7.87
CA GLN A 40 -8.81 31.35 -7.62
C GLN A 40 -7.66 30.61 -8.31
N LEU A 41 -7.92 29.47 -8.97
CA LEU A 41 -6.89 28.75 -9.71
C LEU A 41 -6.35 29.63 -10.85
N ALA A 42 -5.02 29.71 -10.95
CA ALA A 42 -4.34 30.56 -11.92
C ALA A 42 -4.58 30.14 -13.38
N LYS A 43 -4.82 28.85 -13.60
CA LYS A 43 -5.09 28.27 -14.92
C LYS A 43 -6.41 27.53 -14.88
N TRP A 44 -7.30 27.87 -15.76
CA TRP A 44 -8.55 27.13 -15.97
C TRP A 44 -8.24 25.69 -16.39
N GLY A 45 -8.88 24.72 -15.72
CA GLY A 45 -8.58 23.30 -15.93
C GLY A 45 -7.31 22.79 -15.24
N TYR A 46 -6.66 23.60 -14.38
CA TYR A 46 -5.55 23.17 -13.56
C TYR A 46 -6.04 22.10 -12.56
N ARG A 47 -5.40 20.93 -12.56
CA ARG A 47 -5.84 19.76 -11.80
C ARG A 47 -4.65 18.98 -11.25
N TYR A 48 -4.90 18.06 -10.34
CA TYR A 48 -3.89 17.17 -9.74
C TYR A 48 -3.49 16.07 -10.73
N ASP A 49 -2.71 16.42 -11.76
CA ASP A 49 -2.15 15.39 -12.65
C ASP A 49 -1.06 14.62 -11.92
N ILE A 50 -0.99 13.32 -12.15
CA ILE A 50 0.01 12.46 -11.53
C ILE A 50 1.32 12.59 -12.31
N ILE A 51 2.39 12.99 -11.61
CA ILE A 51 3.73 13.17 -12.17
C ILE A 51 4.42 11.81 -12.29
N CYS A 52 4.35 11.01 -11.21
CA CYS A 52 4.90 9.67 -11.21
C CYS A 52 4.18 8.75 -10.23
N ILE A 53 4.34 7.45 -10.46
CA ILE A 53 3.94 6.38 -9.54
C ILE A 53 5.15 5.48 -9.36
N SER A 54 5.64 5.37 -8.14
CA SER A 54 6.63 4.36 -7.80
C SER A 54 5.96 3.11 -7.25
N TYR A 55 6.59 1.97 -7.48
CA TYR A 55 6.10 0.70 -7.01
C TYR A 55 7.22 -0.30 -6.72
N ALA A 56 6.97 -1.21 -5.78
CA ALA A 56 7.84 -2.33 -5.47
C ALA A 56 7.02 -3.59 -5.18
N TRP A 57 7.58 -4.76 -5.44
CA TRP A 57 7.01 -6.05 -5.11
C TRP A 57 7.54 -6.58 -3.77
N ASN A 58 6.81 -7.53 -3.18
CA ASN A 58 7.26 -8.23 -1.97
C ASN A 58 8.36 -9.28 -2.20
N ASP A 59 8.95 -9.32 -3.38
CA ASP A 59 10.05 -10.23 -3.78
C ASP A 59 11.44 -9.68 -3.47
N GLY A 60 11.53 -8.46 -2.94
CA GLY A 60 12.80 -7.81 -2.59
C GLY A 60 13.46 -7.05 -3.75
N THR A 61 12.86 -7.03 -4.95
CA THR A 61 13.38 -6.21 -6.05
C THR A 61 13.30 -4.72 -5.70
N PRO A 62 14.27 -3.90 -6.16
CA PRO A 62 14.24 -2.46 -5.95
C PRO A 62 12.99 -1.79 -6.53
N ALA A 63 12.56 -0.71 -5.88
CA ALA A 63 11.43 0.09 -6.37
C ALA A 63 11.70 0.65 -7.77
N LYS A 64 10.66 0.62 -8.59
CA LYS A 64 10.63 1.19 -9.94
C LYS A 64 9.71 2.40 -9.98
N VAL A 65 9.89 3.26 -10.98
CA VAL A 65 9.05 4.44 -11.17
C VAL A 65 8.51 4.49 -12.60
N ILE A 66 7.23 4.78 -12.72
CA ILE A 66 6.54 5.17 -13.95
C ILE A 66 6.34 6.67 -13.86
N HIS A 67 6.63 7.43 -14.89
CA HIS A 67 6.52 8.87 -14.87
C HIS A 67 5.97 9.44 -16.18
N TRP A 68 5.45 10.67 -16.13
CA TRP A 68 4.78 11.36 -17.21
C TRP A 68 5.71 11.88 -18.36
N GLY A 69 7.04 11.68 -18.19
CA GLY A 69 8.04 12.35 -19.04
C GLY A 69 8.27 13.79 -18.56
N TYR A 70 9.53 14.22 -18.48
CA TYR A 70 9.77 15.56 -17.94
C TYR A 70 9.40 16.68 -18.94
N GLU A 71 9.38 16.40 -20.23
CA GLU A 71 8.96 17.31 -21.31
C GLU A 71 7.48 17.11 -21.67
N GLU A 72 7.06 15.86 -21.83
CA GLU A 72 5.74 15.48 -22.32
C GLU A 72 4.62 15.76 -21.32
N GLN A 73 4.92 15.59 -20.02
CA GLN A 73 3.96 15.74 -18.92
C GLN A 73 2.64 14.96 -19.14
N ASP A 74 2.75 13.73 -19.67
CA ASP A 74 1.60 12.89 -20.00
C ASP A 74 1.15 12.01 -18.81
N SER A 75 0.28 12.56 -17.97
CA SER A 75 -0.33 11.84 -16.84
C SER A 75 -1.21 10.66 -17.28
N ARG A 76 -1.81 10.67 -18.48
CA ARG A 76 -2.61 9.56 -18.99
C ARG A 76 -1.73 8.32 -19.19
N ARG A 77 -0.53 8.49 -19.75
CA ARG A 77 0.44 7.42 -19.95
C ARG A 77 0.81 6.78 -18.62
N VAL A 78 1.04 7.58 -17.58
CA VAL A 78 1.37 7.06 -16.24
C VAL A 78 0.30 6.09 -15.75
N ILE A 79 -0.97 6.45 -15.85
CA ILE A 79 -2.08 5.60 -15.44
C ILE A 79 -2.16 4.34 -16.29
N GLN A 80 -2.00 4.42 -17.60
CA GLN A 80 -2.06 3.26 -18.50
C GLN A 80 -0.93 2.27 -18.25
N GLU A 81 0.27 2.76 -17.94
CA GLU A 81 1.40 1.90 -17.59
C GLU A 81 1.22 1.27 -16.21
N PHE A 82 0.72 2.04 -15.24
CA PHE A 82 0.43 1.53 -13.91
C PHE A 82 -0.67 0.47 -13.92
N ASP A 83 -1.67 0.57 -14.79
CA ASP A 83 -2.70 -0.45 -14.98
C ASP A 83 -2.12 -1.83 -15.32
N LYS A 84 -1.04 -1.88 -16.06
CA LYS A 84 -0.36 -3.15 -16.42
C LYS A 84 0.32 -3.78 -15.20
N ILE A 85 0.74 -2.95 -14.25
CA ILE A 85 1.43 -3.38 -13.03
C ILE A 85 0.41 -3.81 -11.98
N ILE A 86 -0.55 -2.94 -11.66
CA ILE A 86 -1.49 -3.16 -10.57
C ILE A 86 -2.38 -4.39 -10.82
N LYS A 87 -2.71 -4.69 -12.08
CA LYS A 87 -3.46 -5.90 -12.47
C LYS A 87 -2.73 -7.22 -12.19
N GLN A 88 -1.44 -7.18 -11.89
CA GLN A 88 -0.65 -8.36 -11.53
C GLN A 88 -0.63 -8.61 -10.03
N ALA A 89 -1.12 -7.66 -9.22
CA ALA A 89 -1.09 -7.74 -7.77
C ALA A 89 -2.29 -8.52 -7.23
N ASP A 90 -2.03 -9.38 -6.24
CA ASP A 90 -3.08 -10.01 -5.42
C ASP A 90 -3.49 -9.08 -4.26
N ILE A 91 -2.54 -8.28 -3.76
CA ILE A 91 -2.73 -7.31 -2.68
C ILE A 91 -1.98 -6.04 -3.04
N THR A 92 -2.57 -4.88 -2.76
CA THR A 92 -1.89 -3.59 -2.88
C THR A 92 -1.78 -2.91 -1.52
N ILE A 93 -0.63 -2.29 -1.26
CA ILE A 93 -0.34 -1.59 -0.01
C ILE A 93 0.22 -0.20 -0.34
N GLY A 94 -0.41 0.81 0.21
CA GLY A 94 0.09 2.17 0.18
C GLY A 94 0.02 2.82 1.56
N LYS A 95 0.65 3.96 1.73
CA LYS A 95 0.57 4.73 2.98
C LYS A 95 -0.36 5.93 2.82
N ASN A 96 -1.45 5.98 3.57
CA ASN A 96 -2.55 6.96 3.39
C ASN A 96 -3.23 6.86 2.02
N SER A 97 -3.08 5.71 1.37
CA SER A 97 -3.49 5.48 -0.02
C SER A 97 -5.00 5.55 -0.22
N ASP A 98 -5.82 5.11 0.75
CA ASP A 98 -7.29 5.19 0.67
C ASP A 98 -7.77 6.65 0.55
N ARG A 99 -7.06 7.59 1.16
CA ARG A 99 -7.44 9.01 1.19
C ARG A 99 -6.83 9.82 0.07
N PHE A 100 -5.68 9.41 -0.44
CA PHE A 100 -4.90 10.16 -1.41
C PHE A 100 -4.74 9.40 -2.73
N ASP A 101 -3.89 8.41 -2.79
CA ASP A 101 -3.46 7.75 -4.04
C ASP A 101 -4.61 7.16 -4.83
N VAL A 102 -5.46 6.36 -4.20
CA VAL A 102 -6.61 5.70 -4.83
C VAL A 102 -7.56 6.73 -5.43
N LYS A 103 -7.82 7.82 -4.70
CA LYS A 103 -8.73 8.87 -5.18
C LYS A 103 -8.15 9.63 -6.36
N HIS A 104 -6.85 9.97 -6.33
CA HIS A 104 -6.19 10.63 -7.44
C HIS A 104 -6.12 9.73 -8.68
N ILE A 105 -5.76 8.46 -8.53
CA ILE A 105 -5.77 7.48 -9.62
C ILE A 105 -7.18 7.37 -10.23
N ASN A 106 -8.22 7.20 -9.42
CA ASN A 106 -9.59 7.11 -9.91
C ASN A 106 -10.07 8.39 -10.61
N SER A 107 -9.72 9.56 -10.08
CA SER A 107 -10.02 10.85 -10.72
C SER A 107 -9.34 10.98 -12.08
N GLN A 108 -8.06 10.62 -12.17
CA GLN A 108 -7.33 10.65 -13.44
C GLN A 108 -7.89 9.64 -14.46
N ARG A 109 -8.30 8.44 -14.01
CA ARG A 109 -8.97 7.47 -14.89
C ARG A 109 -10.25 8.05 -15.48
N LEU A 110 -11.10 8.66 -14.65
CA LEU A 110 -12.33 9.31 -15.11
C LEU A 110 -12.05 10.44 -16.11
N LEU A 111 -11.10 11.32 -15.79
CA LEU A 111 -10.72 12.45 -16.63
C LEU A 111 -10.12 12.04 -17.97
N HIS A 112 -9.45 10.90 -18.04
CA HIS A 112 -8.85 10.36 -19.26
C HIS A 112 -9.73 9.35 -19.99
N ASN A 113 -10.98 9.14 -19.56
CA ASN A 113 -11.90 8.14 -20.11
C ASN A 113 -11.31 6.72 -20.12
N LEU A 114 -10.59 6.37 -19.06
CA LEU A 114 -10.09 5.02 -18.84
C LEU A 114 -11.12 4.19 -18.06
N PRO A 115 -11.20 2.87 -18.28
CA PRO A 115 -12.13 2.02 -17.55
C PRO A 115 -11.82 2.03 -16.04
N PRO A 116 -12.81 1.81 -15.15
CA PRO A 116 -12.57 1.70 -13.71
C PRO A 116 -11.58 0.56 -13.41
N LEU A 117 -10.97 0.62 -12.24
CA LEU A 117 -10.22 -0.53 -11.72
C LEU A 117 -11.21 -1.68 -11.45
N PRO A 118 -10.78 -2.93 -11.65
CA PRO A 118 -11.63 -4.08 -11.34
C PRO A 118 -12.02 -4.16 -9.87
N ASP A 119 -13.23 -4.63 -9.55
CA ASP A 119 -13.77 -4.74 -8.18
C ASP A 119 -12.91 -5.60 -7.24
N TRP A 120 -12.14 -6.56 -7.79
CA TRP A 120 -11.21 -7.38 -7.00
C TRP A 120 -10.08 -6.60 -6.35
N MET A 121 -9.89 -5.32 -6.70
CA MET A 121 -8.94 -4.43 -6.05
C MET A 121 -9.37 -3.96 -4.64
N ASP A 122 -10.44 -4.50 -4.08
CA ASP A 122 -10.76 -4.37 -2.65
C ASP A 122 -9.68 -4.96 -1.72
N TYR A 123 -8.74 -5.72 -2.26
CA TYR A 123 -7.56 -6.22 -1.52
C TYR A 123 -6.48 -5.14 -1.38
N THR A 124 -6.89 -3.91 -1.09
CA THR A 124 -6.00 -2.82 -0.71
C THR A 124 -5.85 -2.74 0.79
N ASP A 125 -4.66 -2.43 1.30
CA ASP A 125 -4.44 -2.13 2.70
C ASP A 125 -3.73 -0.78 2.85
N ASP A 126 -4.38 0.13 3.57
CA ASP A 126 -3.79 1.42 3.90
C ASP A 126 -2.97 1.29 5.19
N LEU A 127 -1.66 1.38 5.04
CA LEU A 127 -0.71 1.21 6.13
C LEU A 127 -0.92 2.26 7.25
N GLU A 128 -1.28 3.49 6.92
CA GLU A 128 -1.56 4.51 7.93
C GLU A 128 -2.76 4.14 8.80
N ARG A 129 -3.82 3.59 8.21
CA ARG A 129 -4.98 3.11 8.97
C ARG A 129 -4.60 1.98 9.92
N GLN A 130 -3.75 1.04 9.48
CA GLN A 130 -3.25 -0.03 10.34
C GLN A 130 -2.41 0.53 11.48
N ILE A 131 -1.49 1.44 11.19
CA ILE A 131 -0.64 2.04 12.21
C ILE A 131 -1.48 2.78 13.24
N ARG A 132 -2.40 3.65 12.83
CA ARG A 132 -3.29 4.40 13.76
C ARG A 132 -4.18 3.52 14.60
N LYS A 133 -4.52 2.33 14.10
CA LYS A 133 -5.36 1.37 14.84
C LYS A 133 -4.62 0.62 15.94
N TYR A 134 -3.34 0.34 15.74
CA TYR A 134 -2.59 -0.56 16.62
C TYR A 134 -1.49 0.12 17.42
N PHE A 135 -1.05 1.33 17.03
CA PHE A 135 0.07 2.03 17.64
C PHE A 135 -0.27 3.48 17.94
N ALA A 136 0.36 4.03 18.98
CA ALA A 136 0.29 5.44 19.36
C ALA A 136 1.66 6.09 19.15
N PHE A 137 1.86 6.71 17.99
CA PHE A 137 3.05 7.51 17.70
C PHE A 137 2.75 9.01 17.80
N PRO A 138 3.70 9.85 18.22
CA PRO A 138 3.54 11.30 18.21
C PRO A 138 3.25 11.88 16.83
N SER A 139 3.78 11.26 15.76
CA SER A 139 3.49 11.58 14.36
C SER A 139 3.30 10.31 13.54
N TYR A 140 2.36 10.37 12.59
CA TYR A 140 2.08 9.27 11.68
C TYR A 140 2.69 9.47 10.28
N SER A 141 3.57 10.48 10.11
CA SER A 141 4.31 10.64 8.86
C SER A 141 5.27 9.47 8.63
N LEU A 142 5.44 9.08 7.37
CA LEU A 142 6.36 7.99 7.00
C LEU A 142 7.79 8.27 7.49
N ASP A 143 8.26 9.51 7.30
CA ASP A 143 9.58 9.95 7.75
C ASP A 143 9.79 9.78 9.26
N TYR A 144 8.81 10.22 10.08
CA TYR A 144 8.90 10.09 11.53
C TYR A 144 8.99 8.63 11.96
N ILE A 145 8.05 7.81 11.50
CA ILE A 145 7.97 6.40 11.93
C ILE A 145 9.19 5.62 11.43
N SER A 146 9.63 5.85 10.19
CA SER A 146 10.80 5.17 9.64
C SER A 146 12.07 5.49 10.43
N LYS A 147 12.25 6.74 10.88
CA LYS A 147 13.36 7.13 11.74
C LYS A 147 13.30 6.46 13.11
N GLU A 148 12.15 6.52 13.78
CA GLU A 148 11.96 5.89 15.09
C GLU A 148 12.23 4.38 15.07
N LEU A 149 11.92 3.72 13.95
CA LEU A 149 12.12 2.28 13.78
C LEU A 149 13.48 1.90 13.16
N GLY A 150 14.33 2.89 12.85
CA GLY A 150 15.65 2.65 12.25
C GLY A 150 15.59 2.10 10.82
N LEU A 151 14.54 2.42 10.04
CA LEU A 151 14.31 1.89 8.69
C LEU A 151 14.95 2.71 7.57
N GLY A 152 15.57 3.83 7.88
CA GLY A 152 16.31 4.65 6.91
C GLY A 152 16.04 6.14 7.01
N GLY A 153 16.68 6.90 6.14
CA GLY A 153 16.60 8.37 6.06
C GLY A 153 15.89 8.83 4.80
N LYS A 154 15.25 9.98 4.88
CA LYS A 154 14.47 10.60 3.81
C LYS A 154 15.34 11.30 2.78
N VAL A 155 15.01 11.18 1.50
CA VAL A 155 15.40 12.14 0.48
C VAL A 155 14.57 13.42 0.72
N LYS A 156 15.23 14.59 0.90
CA LYS A 156 14.51 15.85 1.12
C LYS A 156 14.06 16.43 -0.22
N MET A 157 12.77 16.70 -0.33
CA MET A 157 12.18 17.52 -1.39
C MET A 157 11.76 18.86 -0.80
N GLU A 158 12.06 19.95 -1.50
CA GLU A 158 11.57 21.28 -1.16
C GLU A 158 10.37 21.61 -2.06
N PHE A 159 9.41 22.40 -1.57
CA PHE A 159 8.23 22.76 -2.37
C PHE A 159 8.60 23.39 -3.71
N GLN A 160 9.73 24.12 -3.76
CA GLN A 160 10.28 24.71 -4.98
C GLN A 160 10.64 23.64 -6.04
N ASP A 161 11.06 22.44 -5.62
CA ASP A 161 11.35 21.35 -6.58
C ASP A 161 10.10 20.98 -7.42
N TRP A 162 8.90 20.92 -6.80
CA TRP A 162 7.65 20.66 -7.52
C TRP A 162 7.32 21.78 -8.53
N ILE A 163 7.49 23.05 -8.12
CA ILE A 163 7.30 24.21 -9.01
C ILE A 163 8.27 24.13 -10.19
N ASP A 164 9.54 23.86 -9.92
CA ASP A 164 10.58 23.77 -10.96
C ASP A 164 10.33 22.64 -11.96
N ILE A 165 9.77 21.51 -11.51
CA ILE A 165 9.37 20.41 -12.39
C ILE A 165 8.22 20.86 -13.31
N VAL A 166 7.19 21.46 -12.76
CA VAL A 166 5.94 21.73 -13.49
C VAL A 166 6.06 22.95 -14.40
N GLU A 167 6.68 24.03 -13.91
CA GLU A 167 6.71 25.32 -14.62
C GLU A 167 8.00 25.53 -15.41
N LYS A 168 9.12 24.96 -14.98
CA LYS A 168 10.45 25.18 -15.62
C LYS A 168 11.02 23.95 -16.31
N LEU A 169 10.32 22.82 -16.27
CA LEU A 169 10.80 21.57 -16.84
C LEU A 169 12.22 21.22 -16.33
N ASN A 170 12.46 21.39 -15.02
CA ASN A 170 13.79 21.17 -14.43
C ASN A 170 14.07 19.67 -14.28
N LYS A 171 14.93 19.15 -15.12
CA LYS A 171 15.32 17.72 -15.16
C LYS A 171 15.94 17.24 -13.84
N LYS A 172 16.75 18.09 -13.16
CA LYS A 172 17.40 17.71 -11.90
C LYS A 172 16.37 17.51 -10.78
N SER A 173 15.44 18.46 -10.63
CA SER A 173 14.35 18.35 -9.65
C SER A 173 13.42 17.18 -9.99
N PHE A 174 13.18 16.91 -11.28
CA PHE A 174 12.38 15.77 -11.72
C PHE A 174 13.02 14.41 -11.36
N ILE A 175 14.31 14.22 -11.60
CA ILE A 175 15.03 12.99 -11.21
C ILE A 175 15.00 12.85 -9.68
N LYS A 176 15.25 13.94 -8.94
CA LYS A 176 15.19 13.96 -7.47
C LYS A 176 13.83 13.53 -6.95
N MET A 177 12.72 13.97 -7.58
CA MET A 177 11.36 13.54 -7.23
C MET A 177 11.15 12.05 -7.50
N CYS A 178 11.60 11.53 -8.62
CA CYS A 178 11.51 10.10 -8.91
C CYS A 178 12.27 9.25 -7.87
N ASP A 179 13.44 9.71 -7.43
CA ASP A 179 14.22 9.02 -6.40
C ASP A 179 13.56 9.14 -5.02
N TYR A 180 12.99 10.31 -4.71
CA TYR A 180 12.18 10.52 -3.51
C TYR A 180 10.99 9.56 -3.45
N ASN A 181 10.18 9.51 -4.50
CA ASN A 181 8.99 8.66 -4.55
C ASN A 181 9.34 7.15 -4.50
N LYS A 182 10.43 6.71 -5.15
CA LYS A 182 10.93 5.33 -5.00
C LYS A 182 11.31 5.02 -3.56
N LYS A 183 11.97 5.97 -2.88
CA LYS A 183 12.38 5.81 -1.47
C LYS A 183 11.17 5.69 -0.55
N ASP A 184 10.12 6.48 -0.76
CA ASP A 184 8.88 6.39 0.04
C ASP A 184 8.21 5.01 -0.13
N VAL A 185 8.24 4.40 -1.31
CA VAL A 185 7.76 3.02 -1.53
C VAL A 185 8.63 1.99 -0.80
N GLU A 186 9.96 2.14 -0.84
CA GLU A 186 10.87 1.24 -0.11
C GLU A 186 10.66 1.34 1.41
N ASP A 187 10.48 2.55 1.92
CA ASP A 187 10.20 2.78 3.34
C ASP A 187 8.83 2.23 3.74
N THR A 188 7.82 2.36 2.88
CA THR A 188 6.49 1.77 3.08
C THR A 188 6.58 0.25 3.14
N ARG A 189 7.33 -0.40 2.25
CA ARG A 189 7.57 -1.84 2.26
C ARG A 189 8.32 -2.29 3.51
N ALA A 190 9.39 -1.60 3.89
CA ALA A 190 10.16 -1.89 5.10
C ALA A 190 9.30 -1.73 6.37
N LEU A 191 8.51 -0.66 6.44
CA LEU A 191 7.60 -0.41 7.54
C LEU A 191 6.52 -1.48 7.65
N TRP A 192 5.89 -1.87 6.54
CA TRP A 192 4.90 -2.94 6.52
C TRP A 192 5.49 -4.26 7.06
N ASN A 193 6.69 -4.65 6.59
CA ASN A 193 7.38 -5.85 7.08
C ASN A 193 7.65 -5.78 8.60
N LYS A 194 7.98 -4.59 9.12
CA LYS A 194 8.29 -4.38 10.53
C LYS A 194 7.06 -4.47 11.42
N ILE A 195 5.93 -3.90 11.00
CA ILE A 195 4.72 -3.85 11.83
C ILE A 195 3.81 -5.06 11.67
N GLN A 196 3.91 -5.79 10.56
CA GLN A 196 3.04 -6.93 10.24
C GLN A 196 2.91 -7.96 11.39
N PRO A 197 3.97 -8.35 12.10
CA PRO A 197 3.85 -9.28 13.23
C PRO A 197 3.03 -8.75 14.41
N HIS A 198 2.88 -7.44 14.53
CA HIS A 198 2.25 -6.75 15.66
C HIS A 198 0.80 -6.35 15.41
N ILE A 199 0.29 -6.53 14.21
CA ILE A 199 -1.07 -6.17 13.83
C ILE A 199 -1.89 -7.41 13.49
N LYS A 200 -3.22 -7.30 13.53
CA LYS A 200 -4.07 -8.30 12.90
C LYS A 200 -4.14 -7.97 11.41
N PRO A 201 -3.68 -8.85 10.51
CA PRO A 201 -3.66 -8.54 9.09
C PRO A 201 -5.10 -8.34 8.56
N LYS A 202 -5.28 -7.41 7.64
CA LYS A 202 -6.55 -7.22 6.94
C LYS A 202 -6.88 -8.47 6.10
N PHE A 203 -5.86 -9.03 5.47
CA PHE A 203 -5.95 -10.25 4.67
C PHE A 203 -5.10 -11.35 5.31
N SER A 204 -5.64 -12.57 5.34
CA SER A 204 -4.87 -13.73 5.76
C SER A 204 -4.00 -14.22 4.60
N MET A 205 -2.68 -14.16 4.76
CA MET A 205 -1.75 -14.71 3.77
C MET A 205 -1.95 -16.21 3.55
N ALA A 206 -2.47 -16.93 4.56
CA ALA A 206 -2.79 -18.34 4.44
C ALA A 206 -3.93 -18.64 3.44
N THR A 207 -4.76 -17.64 3.11
CA THR A 207 -5.90 -17.81 2.18
C THR A 207 -5.45 -18.16 0.75
N PHE A 208 -4.24 -17.79 0.38
CA PHE A 208 -3.64 -18.08 -0.93
C PHE A 208 -3.15 -19.54 -1.07
N TYR A 209 -3.25 -20.33 -0.01
CA TYR A 209 -2.74 -21.70 0.04
C TYR A 209 -3.85 -22.66 0.49
N GLY A 210 -3.77 -23.91 0.05
CA GLY A 210 -4.76 -24.93 0.36
C GLY A 210 -4.59 -25.61 1.73
N ASP A 211 -3.52 -25.28 2.48
CA ASP A 211 -3.18 -25.86 3.78
C ASP A 211 -3.14 -24.78 4.90
N PHE A 212 -3.09 -25.23 6.16
CA PHE A 212 -3.01 -24.31 7.28
C PHE A 212 -1.61 -23.71 7.41
N ARG A 213 -1.52 -22.41 7.35
CA ARG A 213 -0.30 -21.60 7.42
C ARG A 213 -0.48 -20.38 8.32
N CYS A 214 0.61 -19.71 8.61
CA CYS A 214 0.58 -18.45 9.31
C CYS A 214 -0.25 -17.40 8.54
N ILE A 215 -1.19 -16.77 9.23
CA ILE A 215 -2.05 -15.72 8.63
C ILE A 215 -1.28 -14.47 8.22
N HIS A 216 -0.07 -14.25 8.76
CA HIS A 216 0.78 -13.09 8.49
C HIS A 216 1.76 -13.31 7.33
N CYS A 217 2.49 -14.43 7.34
CA CYS A 217 3.61 -14.67 6.44
C CYS A 217 3.52 -15.96 5.63
N ALA A 218 2.41 -16.70 5.76
CA ALA A 218 2.16 -18.00 5.13
C ALA A 218 3.22 -19.09 5.45
N SER A 219 4.06 -18.89 6.46
CA SER A 219 5.02 -19.92 6.90
C SER A 219 4.31 -21.16 7.43
N LYS A 220 4.88 -22.35 7.17
CA LYS A 220 4.47 -23.63 7.76
C LYS A 220 5.19 -23.94 9.09
N ASP A 221 6.23 -23.18 9.45
CA ASP A 221 6.98 -23.39 10.70
C ASP A 221 6.18 -22.87 11.90
N LEU A 222 5.22 -23.70 12.30
CA LEU A 222 4.24 -23.39 13.33
C LEU A 222 4.40 -24.34 14.52
N LYS A 223 4.23 -23.82 15.73
CA LYS A 223 4.07 -24.64 16.94
C LYS A 223 2.70 -24.37 17.59
N LYS A 224 2.15 -25.39 18.26
CA LYS A 224 0.96 -25.21 19.08
C LYS A 224 1.24 -24.24 20.20
N ASP A 225 0.32 -23.28 20.43
CA ASP A 225 0.43 -22.20 21.45
C ASP A 225 -0.77 -22.23 22.41
N GLY A 226 -1.18 -23.43 22.80
CA GLY A 226 -2.27 -23.64 23.74
C GLY A 226 -3.65 -23.58 23.09
N VAL A 227 -4.65 -23.59 23.96
CA VAL A 227 -6.05 -23.61 23.58
C VAL A 227 -6.73 -22.33 24.05
N ARG A 228 -7.60 -21.78 23.23
CA ARG A 228 -8.39 -20.56 23.52
C ARG A 228 -9.86 -20.80 23.19
N PHE A 229 -10.72 -20.03 23.83
CA PHE A 229 -12.16 -20.06 23.60
C PHE A 229 -12.61 -18.75 22.94
N LYS A 230 -13.55 -18.84 22.02
CA LYS A 230 -14.31 -17.70 21.50
C LYS A 230 -15.79 -18.08 21.44
N GLY A 231 -16.60 -17.47 22.33
CA GLY A 231 -17.96 -17.91 22.56
C GLY A 231 -17.98 -19.37 22.99
N LYS A 232 -18.75 -20.20 22.33
CA LYS A 232 -18.88 -21.66 22.62
C LYS A 232 -17.86 -22.53 21.88
N THR A 233 -16.98 -21.95 21.07
CA THR A 233 -16.04 -22.70 20.22
C THR A 233 -14.64 -22.72 20.85
N LYS A 234 -14.08 -23.92 20.93
CA LYS A 234 -12.71 -24.20 21.39
C LYS A 234 -11.77 -24.19 20.19
N TYR A 235 -10.60 -23.54 20.33
CA TYR A 235 -9.62 -23.40 19.25
C TYR A 235 -8.23 -23.82 19.73
N GLN A 236 -7.52 -24.58 18.91
CA GLN A 236 -6.07 -24.71 19.00
C GLN A 236 -5.45 -23.48 18.40
N THR A 237 -4.66 -22.72 19.14
CA THR A 237 -3.86 -21.60 18.65
C THR A 237 -2.46 -22.03 18.26
N PHE A 238 -1.86 -21.27 17.34
CA PHE A 238 -0.52 -21.54 16.82
C PHE A 238 0.35 -20.30 16.89
N PHE A 239 1.63 -20.52 17.17
CA PHE A 239 2.71 -19.54 17.12
C PHE A 239 3.56 -19.80 15.87
N CYS A 240 3.88 -18.76 15.12
CA CYS A 240 4.78 -18.84 13.97
C CYS A 240 6.22 -18.55 14.41
N LYS A 241 7.13 -19.47 14.14
CA LYS A 241 8.54 -19.27 14.45
C LYS A 241 9.23 -18.33 13.48
N ALA A 242 8.74 -18.24 12.21
CA ALA A 242 9.36 -17.41 11.19
C ALA A 242 9.23 -15.90 11.47
N HIS A 243 8.10 -15.44 12.03
CA HIS A 243 7.92 -14.03 12.37
C HIS A 243 7.79 -13.76 13.88
N GLY A 244 7.86 -14.80 14.72
CA GLY A 244 7.89 -14.64 16.17
C GLY A 244 6.56 -14.24 16.82
N GLY A 245 5.40 -14.65 16.27
CA GLY A 245 4.11 -14.21 16.79
C GLY A 245 2.94 -15.16 16.52
N TYR A 246 1.72 -14.71 16.84
CA TYR A 246 0.48 -15.46 16.63
C TYR A 246 0.30 -15.80 15.13
N ALA A 247 0.10 -17.06 14.84
CA ALA A 247 0.01 -17.58 13.47
C ALA A 247 -1.41 -17.82 12.98
N GLY A 248 -2.38 -17.91 13.89
CA GLY A 248 -3.75 -18.29 13.57
C GLY A 248 -4.29 -19.34 14.54
N ARG A 249 -5.49 -19.83 14.25
CA ARG A 249 -6.17 -20.85 15.07
C ARG A 249 -7.01 -21.79 14.22
N VAL A 250 -7.19 -23.00 14.71
CA VAL A 250 -8.08 -24.01 14.12
C VAL A 250 -9.10 -24.41 15.15
N ALA A 251 -10.37 -24.50 14.74
CA ALA A 251 -11.44 -24.95 15.62
C ALA A 251 -11.21 -26.42 16.01
N ILE A 252 -11.34 -26.74 17.28
CA ILE A 252 -11.37 -28.11 17.78
C ILE A 252 -12.83 -28.57 17.74
N PRO A 253 -13.17 -29.62 16.98
CA PRO A 253 -14.52 -30.14 16.94
C PRO A 253 -14.99 -30.50 18.36
N SER A 254 -16.22 -30.16 18.69
CA SER A 254 -16.87 -30.70 19.90
C SER A 254 -17.06 -32.19 19.69
N GLU A 255 -16.58 -33.03 20.59
CA GLU A 255 -16.96 -34.45 20.61
C GLU A 255 -18.48 -34.52 20.74
N THR A 256 -19.15 -34.84 19.67
CA THR A 256 -20.57 -35.22 19.73
C THR A 256 -20.61 -36.53 20.48
N LYS A 257 -21.03 -36.52 21.77
CA LYS A 257 -21.39 -37.76 22.45
C LYS A 257 -22.43 -38.46 21.55
N ARG A 258 -22.02 -39.53 20.91
CA ARG A 258 -23.01 -40.47 20.34
C ARG A 258 -23.85 -40.89 21.50
N THR A 259 -25.06 -40.40 21.60
CA THR A 259 -26.11 -40.98 22.45
C THR A 259 -26.38 -42.34 21.86
N ILE A 260 -25.89 -43.38 22.55
CA ILE A 260 -26.30 -44.75 22.30
C ILE A 260 -27.73 -44.80 22.82
N GLY A 261 -28.71 -44.84 21.91
CA GLY A 261 -30.10 -45.17 22.20
C GLY A 261 -30.21 -46.69 22.23
#